data_1ecf73c83978490a38806560644a72fc
#
_entry.id   1ecf73c83978490a38806560644a72fc
#
_cell.length_a   1.000
_cell.length_b   1.000
_cell.length_c   1.000
_cell.angle_alpha   90.00
_cell.angle_beta   90.00
_cell.angle_gamma   90.00
#
_symmetry.space_group_name_H-M   'P 1'
#
loop_
_entity.id
_entity.type
_entity.pdbx_description
1 polymer ?
#
loop_
_entity_poly.entity_id
_entity_poly.type
_entity_poly.pdbx_seq_one_letter_code
_entity_poly.pdbx_strand_id
1 'polypeptide(L)'
;MISLLGFANKAGKLAIGRSAVISAHLKNRVYAVVTARDASEKINSMANDLNVELFRYGTKEELGRILGREEVAIIGILDVGFAKSIRLQANQKEI
;
A
#
# COMPACT_ATOMS: atom_id res chain seq x y z
N MET A 1 -17.83 -3.73 3.98
CA MET A 1 -17.38 -2.34 4.10
C MET A 1 -16.34 -2.04 3.04
N ILE A 2 -16.47 -0.93 2.34
CA ILE A 2 -15.49 -0.54 1.33
C ILE A 2 -14.31 0.12 2.06
N SER A 3 -13.12 -0.42 1.86
CA SER A 3 -11.91 0.11 2.51
C SER A 3 -11.38 1.36 1.79
N LEU A 4 -10.55 2.12 2.49
CA LEU A 4 -9.84 3.25 1.88
C LEU A 4 -8.97 2.78 0.71
N LEU A 5 -8.36 1.61 0.80
CA LEU A 5 -7.57 1.05 -0.27
C LEU A 5 -8.40 0.81 -1.52
N GLY A 6 -9.62 0.31 -1.37
CA GLY A 6 -10.53 0.12 -2.49
C GLY A 6 -10.88 1.43 -3.17
N PHE A 7 -11.18 2.46 -2.38
CA PHE A 7 -11.45 3.80 -2.91
C PHE A 7 -10.24 4.39 -3.63
N ALA A 8 -9.08 4.29 -3.01
CA ALA A 8 -7.84 4.81 -3.60
C ALA A 8 -7.51 4.12 -4.92
N ASN A 9 -7.76 2.81 -4.99
CA ASN A 9 -7.56 2.05 -6.22
C ASN A 9 -8.48 2.55 -7.35
N LYS A 10 -9.75 2.75 -7.03
CA LYS A 10 -10.71 3.27 -8.00
C LYS A 10 -10.35 4.67 -8.48
N ALA A 11 -9.76 5.46 -7.61
CA ALA A 11 -9.33 6.82 -7.93
C ALA A 11 -8.00 6.86 -8.70
N GLY A 12 -7.36 5.72 -8.93
CA GLY A 12 -6.07 5.66 -9.63
C GLY A 12 -4.91 6.16 -8.79
N LYS A 13 -5.02 6.07 -7.46
CA LYS A 13 -4.05 6.63 -6.52
C LYS A 13 -3.16 5.57 -5.88
N LEU A 14 -3.10 4.37 -6.45
CA LEU A 14 -2.26 3.30 -5.94
C LEU A 14 -1.30 2.79 -7.00
N ALA A 15 -0.10 2.45 -6.55
CA ALA A 15 0.85 1.63 -7.31
C ALA A 15 0.80 0.24 -6.68
N ILE A 16 0.39 -0.76 -7.44
CA ILE A 16 0.18 -2.11 -6.91
C ILE A 16 1.29 -3.02 -7.38
N GLY A 17 1.98 -3.63 -6.42
CA GLY A 17 3.07 -4.55 -6.68
C GLY A 17 4.43 -3.88 -6.71
N ARG A 18 5.45 -4.71 -6.65
CA ARG A 18 6.83 -4.27 -6.51
C ARG A 18 7.29 -3.32 -7.62
N SER A 19 7.07 -3.71 -8.86
CA SER A 19 7.55 -2.93 -10.02
C SER A 19 6.88 -1.56 -10.09
N ALA A 20 5.57 -1.52 -9.85
CA ALA A 20 4.82 -0.26 -9.89
C ALA A 20 5.25 0.68 -8.77
N VAL A 21 5.48 0.14 -7.56
CA VAL A 21 5.93 0.93 -6.42
C VAL A 21 7.32 1.52 -6.69
N ILE A 22 8.25 0.71 -7.17
CA ILE A 22 9.59 1.19 -7.49
C ILE A 22 9.54 2.28 -8.56
N SER A 23 8.78 2.08 -9.62
CA SER A 23 8.64 3.06 -10.70
C SER A 23 8.09 4.38 -10.19
N ALA A 24 7.05 4.32 -9.35
CA ALA A 24 6.46 5.54 -8.79
C ALA A 24 7.42 6.23 -7.81
N HIS A 25 8.18 5.46 -7.03
CA HIS A 25 9.14 6.00 -6.09
C HIS A 25 10.26 6.77 -6.81
N LEU A 26 10.73 6.24 -7.93
CA LEU A 26 11.75 6.92 -8.72
C LEU A 26 11.28 8.28 -9.26
N LYS A 27 9.98 8.47 -9.35
CA LYS A 27 9.36 9.74 -9.76
C LYS A 27 8.93 10.60 -8.56
N ASN A 28 9.32 10.22 -7.36
CA ASN A 28 8.95 10.89 -6.10
C ASN A 28 7.44 11.00 -5.90
N ARG A 29 6.69 9.97 -6.31
CA ARG A 29 5.23 9.97 -6.24
C ARG A 29 4.64 9.12 -5.12
N VAL A 30 5.48 8.42 -4.35
CA VAL A 30 5.01 7.54 -3.28
C VAL A 30 5.05 8.28 -1.95
N TYR A 31 3.91 8.46 -1.31
CA TYR A 31 3.78 9.16 -0.03
C TYR A 31 3.72 8.21 1.16
N ALA A 32 3.28 6.98 0.94
CA ALA A 32 3.23 5.94 1.96
C ALA A 32 3.20 4.59 1.29
N VAL A 33 3.51 3.55 2.03
CA VAL A 33 3.51 2.18 1.53
C VAL A 33 2.74 1.29 2.49
N VAL A 34 1.94 0.38 1.96
CA VAL A 34 1.26 -0.66 2.74
C VAL A 34 1.85 -2.00 2.33
N THR A 35 2.30 -2.79 3.30
CA THR A 35 2.76 -4.16 3.06
C THR A 35 1.86 -5.15 3.77
N ALA A 36 1.68 -6.31 3.15
CA ALA A 36 0.99 -7.42 3.80
C ALA A 36 1.84 -7.92 4.98
N ARG A 37 1.16 -8.43 6.01
CA ARG A 37 1.87 -8.95 7.20
C ARG A 37 2.68 -10.20 6.88
N ASP A 38 2.27 -10.95 5.87
CA ASP A 38 2.97 -12.15 5.41
C ASP A 38 3.83 -11.89 4.16
N ALA A 39 4.18 -10.64 3.91
CA ALA A 39 5.09 -10.29 2.82
C ALA A 39 6.47 -10.89 3.07
N SER A 40 7.18 -11.22 1.99
CA SER A 40 8.53 -11.77 2.09
C SER A 40 9.52 -10.77 2.68
N GLU A 41 10.65 -11.27 3.19
CA GLU A 41 11.72 -10.39 3.68
C GLU A 41 12.21 -9.45 2.59
N LYS A 42 12.25 -9.92 1.36
CA LYS A 42 12.68 -9.11 0.22
C LYS A 42 11.76 -7.89 0.04
N ILE A 43 10.46 -8.11 0.13
CA ILE A 43 9.48 -7.01 0.04
C ILE A 43 9.61 -6.08 1.24
N ASN A 44 9.77 -6.63 2.44
CA ASN A 44 9.92 -5.82 3.64
C ASN A 44 11.18 -4.95 3.60
N SER A 45 12.30 -5.51 3.17
CA SER A 45 13.55 -4.76 2.98
C SER A 45 13.39 -3.64 1.98
N MET A 46 12.78 -3.95 0.84
CA MET A 46 12.53 -2.96 -0.20
C MET A 46 11.66 -1.82 0.33
N ALA A 47 10.59 -2.16 1.04
CA ALA A 47 9.68 -1.16 1.59
C ALA A 47 10.40 -0.23 2.59
N ASN A 48 11.24 -0.80 3.44
CA ASN A 48 12.01 -0.01 4.40
C ASN A 48 13.00 0.94 3.67
N ASP A 49 13.57 0.49 2.57
CA ASP A 49 14.53 1.29 1.81
C ASP A 49 13.90 2.49 1.10
N LEU A 50 12.60 2.49 0.90
CA LEU A 50 11.91 3.61 0.26
C LEU A 50 11.88 4.86 1.15
N ASN A 51 12.08 4.70 2.45
CA ASN A 51 12.14 5.79 3.40
C ASN A 51 10.89 6.68 3.40
N VAL A 52 9.74 6.05 3.27
CA VAL A 52 8.42 6.68 3.38
C VAL A 52 7.65 6.00 4.50
N GLU A 53 6.54 6.58 4.90
CA GLU A 53 5.70 6.00 5.94
C GLU A 53 5.24 4.60 5.53
N LEU A 54 5.36 3.64 6.45
CA LEU A 54 5.07 2.24 6.18
C LEU A 54 3.98 1.73 7.10
N PHE A 55 2.96 1.11 6.51
CA PHE A 55 1.89 0.45 7.26
C PHE A 55 1.89 -1.04 6.92
N ARG A 56 1.67 -1.87 7.92
CA ARG A 56 1.48 -3.31 7.73
C ARG A 56 0.01 -3.62 7.95
N TYR A 57 -0.63 -4.23 6.97
CA TYR A 57 -2.05 -4.47 7.05
C TYR A 57 -2.46 -5.69 6.23
N GLY A 58 -3.25 -6.57 6.85
CA GLY A 58 -3.81 -7.72 6.16
C GLY A 58 -2.80 -8.74 5.69
N THR A 59 -3.28 -9.72 4.96
CA THR A 59 -2.44 -10.72 4.30
C THR A 59 -2.37 -10.41 2.81
N LYS A 60 -1.45 -11.07 2.10
CA LYS A 60 -1.37 -10.94 0.64
C LYS A 60 -2.70 -11.27 -0.02
N GLU A 61 -3.37 -12.29 0.47
CA GLU A 61 -4.66 -12.70 -0.06
C GLU A 61 -5.74 -11.65 0.18
N GLU A 62 -5.79 -11.10 1.41
CA GLU A 62 -6.75 -10.07 1.76
C GLU A 62 -6.58 -8.80 0.93
N LEU A 63 -5.33 -8.35 0.79
CA LEU A 63 -5.04 -7.17 -0.04
C LEU A 63 -5.39 -7.44 -1.50
N GLY A 64 -5.10 -8.62 -2.00
CA GLY A 64 -5.47 -9.01 -3.34
C GLY A 64 -6.97 -8.96 -3.55
N ARG A 65 -7.74 -9.47 -2.58
CA ARG A 65 -9.20 -9.47 -2.66
C ARG A 65 -9.76 -8.04 -2.72
N ILE A 66 -9.22 -7.14 -1.92
CA ILE A 66 -9.64 -5.73 -1.91
C ILE A 66 -9.39 -5.09 -3.28
N LEU A 67 -8.30 -5.44 -3.94
CA LEU A 67 -7.85 -4.79 -5.16
C LEU A 67 -8.20 -5.57 -6.44
N GLY A 68 -8.96 -6.67 -6.31
CA GLY A 68 -9.36 -7.46 -7.46
C GLY A 68 -8.24 -8.28 -8.06
N ARG A 69 -7.29 -8.72 -7.24
CA ARG A 69 -6.13 -9.53 -7.67
C ARG A 69 -6.02 -10.77 -6.80
N GLU A 70 -5.19 -11.73 -7.22
CA GLU A 70 -4.97 -12.95 -6.44
C GLU A 70 -4.26 -12.65 -5.13
N GLU A 71 -3.07 -12.08 -5.22
CA GLU A 71 -2.27 -11.72 -4.07
C GLU A 71 -1.59 -10.38 -4.30
N VAL A 72 -1.49 -9.58 -3.23
CA VAL A 72 -0.77 -8.30 -3.28
C VAL A 72 0.07 -8.19 -2.00
N ALA A 73 1.37 -8.04 -2.14
CA ALA A 73 2.28 -7.95 -1.01
C ALA A 73 2.64 -6.50 -0.66
N ILE A 74 2.59 -5.58 -1.61
CA ILE A 74 3.01 -4.19 -1.41
C ILE A 74 2.16 -3.26 -2.27
N ILE A 75 1.83 -2.11 -1.69
CA ILE A 75 1.03 -1.08 -2.34
C ILE A 75 1.66 0.28 -2.02
N GLY A 76 1.90 1.09 -3.06
CA GLY A 76 2.32 2.47 -2.87
C GLY A 76 1.12 3.40 -2.94
N ILE A 77 1.06 4.36 -2.01
CA ILE A 77 -0.01 5.36 -1.98
C ILE A 77 0.50 6.60 -2.71
N LEU A 78 -0.17 6.98 -3.78
CA LEU A 78 0.29 8.04 -4.70
C LEU A 78 -0.38 9.39 -4.44
N ASP A 79 -1.12 9.51 -3.36
CA ASP A 79 -1.86 10.73 -3.05
C ASP A 79 -1.70 11.06 -1.56
N VAL A 80 -1.33 12.30 -1.28
CA VAL A 80 -1.07 12.72 0.09
C VAL A 80 -2.34 12.69 0.96
N GLY A 81 -3.49 12.98 0.36
CA GLY A 81 -4.78 12.91 1.07
C GLY A 81 -5.12 11.50 1.50
N PHE A 82 -4.97 10.53 0.61
CA PHE A 82 -5.18 9.13 0.95
C PHE A 82 -4.16 8.63 1.97
N ALA A 83 -2.90 9.07 1.85
CA ALA A 83 -1.88 8.69 2.82
C ALA A 83 -2.25 9.17 4.23
N LYS A 84 -2.74 10.40 4.36
CA LYS A 84 -3.20 10.94 5.65
C LYS A 84 -4.40 10.16 6.18
N SER A 85 -5.37 9.86 5.32
CA SER A 85 -6.56 9.10 5.71
C SER A 85 -6.18 7.70 6.18
N ILE A 86 -5.26 7.05 5.50
CA ILE A 86 -4.79 5.72 5.88
C ILE A 86 -4.07 5.77 7.22
N ARG A 87 -3.27 6.81 7.48
CA ARG A 87 -2.62 6.99 8.77
C ARG A 87 -3.64 7.08 9.91
N LEU A 88 -4.71 7.86 9.71
CA LEU A 88 -5.77 7.99 10.71
C LEU A 88 -6.48 6.66 10.94
N GLN A 89 -6.78 5.93 9.88
CA GLN A 89 -7.44 4.63 9.97
C GLN A 89 -6.52 3.57 10.61
N ALA A 90 -5.23 3.64 10.33
CA ALA A 90 -4.26 2.71 10.91
C ALA A 90 -4.23 2.84 12.44
N ASN A 91 -4.36 4.05 12.96
CA ASN A 91 -4.44 4.29 14.40
C ASN A 91 -5.68 3.68 15.01
N GLN A 92 -6.72 3.43 14.22
CA GLN A 92 -7.96 2.77 14.64
C GLN A 92 -8.00 1.31 14.20
N LYS A 93 -6.88 0.82 13.64
CA LYS A 93 -6.73 -0.55 13.11
C LYS A 93 -7.69 -0.88 11.96
N GLU A 94 -8.12 0.14 11.22
CA GLU A 94 -8.96 -0.02 10.04
C GLU A 94 -8.32 0.71 8.86
N ILE A 95 -8.16 0.04 7.75
CA ILE A 95 -7.67 0.64 6.50
C ILE A 95 -8.67 0.37 5.34
#